data_b293280bada0dd47d30cde8ef2292e46
#
_entry.id   b293280bada0dd47d30cde8ef2292e46
#
_cell.length_a   1.000
_cell.length_b   1.000
_cell.length_c   1.000
_cell.angle_alpha   90.00
_cell.angle_beta   90.00
_cell.angle_gamma   90.00
#
_symmetry.space_group_name_H-M   'P 1'
#
loop_
_entity.id
_entity.type
_entity.pdbx_description
1 polymer ?
#
loop_
_entity_poly.entity_id
_entity_poly.type
_entity_poly.pdbx_seq_one_letter_code
_entity_poly.pdbx_strand_id
1 'polypeptide(L)'
;MAATFYLSAFADEAGGGILEQIDALKAHKMTHIEPRGLDHGNISLYSVDQAKELKKILDDNGIGVSAIGSHYGKIEITDDFAPHFDDFKNCVEVANILGTERIRMFSFFFTKGQSLEEYRDEVFERLDKMCTYSLQNGIWCCHENEKDIYGDIATRCLEIYKTFEGKIKGIFDPSNFIQCGQEILPAYEMLKDYIDYFHVKDCLFEGGKVRPAGLGDGHIVELLERFHKEKDGTHFLTLEPHLKVFDGLKDLEGEGGTADQLKDDYTYPTNRAAFDAAADALDVCLTKANLNEFTVRK
;
A
#
# COMPACT_ATOMS: atom_id res chain seq x y z
N MET A 1 24.09 -8.26 -1.60
CA MET A 1 24.23 -6.80 -1.35
C MET A 1 23.07 -6.41 -0.49
N ALA A 2 23.17 -5.38 0.35
CA ALA A 2 22.05 -4.97 1.21
C ALA A 2 20.99 -4.18 0.40
N ALA A 3 19.72 -4.25 0.81
CA ALA A 3 18.64 -3.52 0.16
C ALA A 3 18.83 -2.00 0.23
N THR A 4 18.46 -1.31 -0.85
CA THR A 4 18.34 0.14 -0.88
C THR A 4 16.86 0.54 -1.01
N PHE A 5 16.51 1.77 -0.62
CA PHE A 5 15.12 2.20 -0.56
C PHE A 5 14.87 3.45 -1.39
N TYR A 6 13.77 3.44 -2.12
CA TYR A 6 13.11 4.65 -2.63
C TYR A 6 11.95 5.01 -1.72
N LEU A 7 11.81 6.30 -1.40
CA LEU A 7 10.66 6.79 -0.66
C LEU A 7 9.52 7.11 -1.62
N SER A 8 8.36 6.62 -1.27
CA SER A 8 7.07 6.85 -1.92
C SER A 8 6.01 7.20 -0.89
N ALA A 9 4.86 7.68 -1.32
CA ALA A 9 3.72 7.91 -0.41
C ALA A 9 2.37 7.86 -1.13
N PHE A 10 1.32 7.58 -0.36
CA PHE A 10 -0.06 7.97 -0.64
C PHE A 10 -0.22 9.45 -0.34
N ALA A 11 0.20 10.29 -1.28
CA ALA A 11 0.28 11.73 -1.06
C ALA A 11 -1.09 12.45 -1.12
N ASP A 12 -2.17 11.73 -1.50
CA ASP A 12 -3.56 12.17 -1.36
C ASP A 12 -3.96 12.45 0.10
N GLU A 13 -3.19 11.92 1.05
CA GLU A 13 -3.32 12.24 2.47
C GLU A 13 -2.78 13.63 2.83
N ALA A 14 -1.95 14.24 1.98
CA ALA A 14 -1.46 15.61 2.16
C ALA A 14 -2.35 16.65 1.47
N GLY A 15 -2.97 16.29 0.33
CA GLY A 15 -3.83 17.17 -0.45
C GLY A 15 -4.50 16.43 -1.62
N GLY A 16 -5.64 16.93 -2.10
CA GLY A 16 -6.44 16.24 -3.12
C GLY A 16 -5.89 16.37 -4.55
N GLY A 17 -5.25 17.50 -4.88
CA GLY A 17 -4.75 17.76 -6.23
C GLY A 17 -3.33 17.25 -6.45
N ILE A 18 -3.02 16.81 -7.68
CA ILE A 18 -1.69 16.25 -8.00
C ILE A 18 -0.54 17.22 -7.70
N LEU A 19 -0.71 18.52 -7.92
CA LEU A 19 0.34 19.51 -7.65
C LEU A 19 0.59 19.69 -6.15
N GLU A 20 -0.45 19.61 -5.32
CA GLU A 20 -0.34 19.63 -3.86
C GLU A 20 0.40 18.38 -3.36
N GLN A 21 0.09 17.23 -3.94
CA GLN A 21 0.74 15.95 -3.65
C GLN A 21 2.22 15.99 -4.01
N ILE A 22 2.57 16.49 -5.19
CA ILE A 22 3.96 16.65 -5.64
C ILE A 22 4.72 17.60 -4.71
N ASP A 23 4.12 18.71 -4.28
CA ASP A 23 4.74 19.65 -3.34
C ASP A 23 5.05 18.96 -2.00
N ALA A 24 4.11 18.16 -1.49
CA ALA A 24 4.33 17.38 -0.27
C ALA A 24 5.49 16.39 -0.40
N LEU A 25 5.54 15.64 -1.49
CA LEU A 25 6.62 14.68 -1.77
C LEU A 25 7.97 15.37 -1.85
N LYS A 26 8.07 16.49 -2.59
CA LYS A 26 9.31 17.27 -2.75
C LYS A 26 9.80 17.87 -1.44
N ALA A 27 8.89 18.33 -0.57
CA ALA A 27 9.26 18.88 0.74
C ALA A 27 10.03 17.87 1.60
N HIS A 28 9.69 16.57 1.46
CA HIS A 28 10.36 15.47 2.16
C HIS A 28 11.37 14.71 1.30
N LYS A 29 11.77 15.25 0.13
CA LYS A 29 12.74 14.63 -0.80
C LYS A 29 12.35 13.21 -1.20
N MET A 30 11.06 12.91 -1.28
CA MET A 30 10.56 11.66 -1.81
C MET A 30 10.65 11.67 -3.33
N THR A 31 10.98 10.53 -3.91
CA THR A 31 11.25 10.39 -5.35
C THR A 31 10.10 9.80 -6.13
N HIS A 32 9.16 9.17 -5.45
CA HIS A 32 8.05 8.44 -6.05
C HIS A 32 6.73 8.77 -5.36
N ILE A 33 5.66 8.47 -6.08
CA ILE A 33 4.30 8.47 -5.58
C ILE A 33 3.70 7.07 -5.77
N GLU A 34 2.86 6.64 -4.86
CA GLU A 34 1.88 5.57 -5.09
C GLU A 34 0.52 6.25 -5.26
N PRO A 35 0.11 6.59 -6.50
CA PRO A 35 -1.12 7.35 -6.70
C PRO A 35 -2.33 6.50 -6.33
N ARG A 36 -3.29 7.10 -5.60
CA ARG A 36 -4.57 6.53 -5.18
C ARG A 36 -5.70 7.47 -5.54
N GLY A 37 -5.91 8.53 -4.78
CA GLY A 37 -6.86 9.61 -5.03
C GLY A 37 -6.19 10.80 -5.71
N LEU A 38 -6.79 11.31 -6.80
CA LEU A 38 -6.25 12.40 -7.60
C LEU A 38 -7.38 13.29 -8.13
N ASP A 39 -7.03 14.32 -8.92
CA ASP A 39 -7.95 15.33 -9.47
C ASP A 39 -9.21 14.75 -10.16
N HIS A 40 -9.10 13.55 -10.74
CA HIS A 40 -10.22 12.88 -11.42
C HIS A 40 -10.76 11.65 -10.65
N GLY A 41 -10.47 11.56 -9.35
CA GLY A 41 -10.88 10.44 -8.50
C GLY A 41 -9.82 9.34 -8.40
N ASN A 42 -10.27 8.10 -8.24
CA ASN A 42 -9.36 6.98 -8.03
C ASN A 42 -8.57 6.66 -9.30
N ILE A 43 -7.24 6.55 -9.18
CA ILE A 43 -6.32 6.26 -10.28
C ILE A 43 -6.67 4.96 -11.03
N SER A 44 -7.24 3.99 -10.34
CA SER A 44 -7.61 2.70 -10.93
C SER A 44 -8.65 2.82 -12.04
N LEU A 45 -9.40 3.93 -12.05
CA LEU A 45 -10.48 4.20 -13.01
C LEU A 45 -10.09 5.27 -14.05
N TYR A 46 -8.84 5.70 -14.07
CA TYR A 46 -8.38 6.67 -15.05
C TYR A 46 -8.49 6.12 -16.47
N SER A 47 -8.90 6.98 -17.39
CA SER A 47 -8.80 6.72 -18.81
C SER A 47 -7.32 6.80 -19.26
N VAL A 48 -7.02 6.20 -20.40
CA VAL A 48 -5.70 6.27 -21.05
C VAL A 48 -5.21 7.71 -21.23
N ASP A 49 -6.10 8.63 -21.61
CA ASP A 49 -5.71 10.03 -21.83
C ASP A 49 -5.44 10.77 -20.51
N GLN A 50 -6.23 10.52 -19.46
CA GLN A 50 -5.95 11.04 -18.11
C GLN A 50 -4.62 10.49 -17.56
N ALA A 51 -4.32 9.20 -17.80
CA ALA A 51 -3.04 8.60 -17.41
C ALA A 51 -1.85 9.25 -18.14
N LYS A 52 -1.97 9.58 -19.43
CA LYS A 52 -0.91 10.29 -20.19
C LYS A 52 -0.70 11.72 -19.69
N GLU A 53 -1.78 12.44 -19.34
CA GLU A 53 -1.70 13.77 -18.75
C GLU A 53 -1.00 13.72 -17.39
N LEU A 54 -1.39 12.79 -16.52
CA LEU A 54 -0.74 12.58 -15.23
C LEU A 54 0.75 12.23 -15.41
N LYS A 55 1.07 11.32 -16.33
CA LYS A 55 2.46 10.94 -16.62
C LYS A 55 3.31 12.14 -16.97
N LYS A 56 2.79 13.02 -17.83
CA LYS A 56 3.50 14.25 -18.21
C LYS A 56 3.75 15.16 -17.01
N ILE A 57 2.75 15.34 -16.13
CA ILE A 57 2.89 16.17 -14.93
C ILE A 57 3.96 15.59 -14.00
N LEU A 58 3.94 14.27 -13.77
CA LEU A 58 4.92 13.59 -12.92
C LEU A 58 6.34 13.69 -13.50
N ASP A 59 6.51 13.47 -14.81
CA ASP A 59 7.80 13.57 -15.49
C ASP A 59 8.38 14.99 -15.44
N ASP A 60 7.55 16.01 -15.73
CA ASP A 60 7.94 17.43 -15.65
C ASP A 60 8.41 17.79 -14.22
N ASN A 61 7.97 17.07 -13.22
CA ASN A 61 8.32 17.27 -11.82
C ASN A 61 9.38 16.31 -11.28
N GLY A 62 9.82 15.33 -12.08
CA GLY A 62 10.82 14.36 -11.71
C GLY A 62 10.38 13.37 -10.63
N ILE A 63 9.08 13.07 -10.55
CA ILE A 63 8.47 12.09 -9.64
C ILE A 63 8.16 10.81 -10.41
N GLY A 64 8.68 9.68 -9.92
CA GLY A 64 8.36 8.34 -10.43
C GLY A 64 7.09 7.78 -9.81
N VAL A 65 6.56 6.69 -10.38
CA VAL A 65 5.45 5.93 -9.80
C VAL A 65 5.97 4.61 -9.26
N SER A 66 5.77 4.36 -7.96
CA SER A 66 6.22 3.12 -7.29
C SER A 66 5.31 1.94 -7.61
N ALA A 67 4.01 2.13 -7.47
CA ALA A 67 2.95 1.19 -7.76
C ALA A 67 1.66 1.96 -8.03
N ILE A 68 0.65 1.34 -8.62
CA ILE A 68 -0.71 1.90 -8.64
C ILE A 68 -1.40 1.54 -7.33
N GLY A 69 -1.79 2.54 -6.54
CA GLY A 69 -2.54 2.39 -5.29
C GLY A 69 -4.00 1.99 -5.55
N SER A 70 -4.19 0.84 -6.17
CA SER A 70 -5.50 0.38 -6.65
C SER A 70 -6.38 -0.15 -5.53
N HIS A 71 -7.68 -0.29 -5.82
CA HIS A 71 -8.67 -0.94 -4.95
C HIS A 71 -9.07 -2.35 -5.44
N TYR A 72 -8.37 -2.90 -6.43
CA TYR A 72 -8.76 -4.20 -6.97
C TYR A 72 -8.65 -5.32 -5.94
N GLY A 73 -9.73 -6.09 -5.84
CA GLY A 73 -9.95 -7.06 -4.76
C GLY A 73 -10.67 -6.48 -3.53
N LYS A 74 -11.05 -5.20 -3.50
CA LYS A 74 -11.95 -4.59 -2.49
C LYS A 74 -13.40 -4.58 -2.97
N ILE A 75 -13.92 -5.71 -3.39
CA ILE A 75 -15.34 -6.00 -3.60
C ILE A 75 -15.72 -7.22 -2.74
N GLU A 76 -17.01 -7.37 -2.44
CA GLU A 76 -17.49 -8.58 -1.76
C GLU A 76 -17.22 -9.81 -2.62
N ILE A 77 -16.85 -10.92 -1.98
CA ILE A 77 -16.57 -12.18 -2.71
C ILE A 77 -17.80 -12.68 -3.49
N THR A 78 -18.99 -12.25 -3.11
CA THR A 78 -20.26 -12.62 -3.76
C THR A 78 -20.65 -11.69 -4.90
N ASP A 79 -19.93 -10.57 -5.10
CA ASP A 79 -20.20 -9.64 -6.19
C ASP A 79 -19.79 -10.24 -7.56
N ASP A 80 -20.44 -9.73 -8.63
CA ASP A 80 -20.03 -10.08 -9.99
C ASP A 80 -18.61 -9.62 -10.28
N PHE A 81 -17.76 -10.59 -10.56
CA PHE A 81 -16.34 -10.34 -10.80
C PHE A 81 -16.04 -9.79 -12.22
N ALA A 82 -16.93 -10.01 -13.18
CA ALA A 82 -16.61 -9.67 -14.58
C ALA A 82 -16.39 -8.15 -14.79
N PRO A 83 -17.25 -7.23 -14.30
CA PRO A 83 -17.00 -5.81 -14.41
C PRO A 83 -15.71 -5.38 -13.71
N HIS A 84 -15.46 -5.90 -12.50
CA HIS A 84 -14.26 -5.61 -11.73
C HIS A 84 -12.97 -6.04 -12.46
N PHE A 85 -13.01 -7.18 -13.13
CA PHE A 85 -11.88 -7.66 -13.92
C PHE A 85 -11.68 -6.86 -15.22
N ASP A 86 -12.77 -6.37 -15.85
CA ASP A 86 -12.66 -5.52 -17.02
C ASP A 86 -12.04 -4.15 -16.68
N ASP A 87 -12.42 -3.55 -15.56
CA ASP A 87 -11.79 -2.34 -15.03
C ASP A 87 -10.31 -2.57 -14.67
N PHE A 88 -9.99 -3.73 -14.10
CA PHE A 88 -8.61 -4.11 -13.79
C PHE A 88 -7.72 -4.15 -15.05
N LYS A 89 -8.24 -4.61 -16.17
CA LYS A 89 -7.48 -4.62 -17.44
C LYS A 89 -7.11 -3.21 -17.89
N ASN A 90 -8.03 -2.25 -17.74
CA ASN A 90 -7.73 -0.84 -17.99
C ASN A 90 -6.65 -0.31 -17.02
N CYS A 91 -6.71 -0.68 -15.74
CA CYS A 91 -5.69 -0.29 -14.77
C CYS A 91 -4.29 -0.83 -15.14
N VAL A 92 -4.19 -2.01 -15.71
CA VAL A 92 -2.92 -2.57 -16.21
C VAL A 92 -2.36 -1.69 -17.34
N GLU A 93 -3.20 -1.17 -18.24
CA GLU A 93 -2.78 -0.21 -19.27
C GLU A 93 -2.32 1.12 -18.65
N VAL A 94 -3.06 1.63 -17.66
CA VAL A 94 -2.70 2.83 -16.89
C VAL A 94 -1.33 2.66 -16.22
N ALA A 95 -1.06 1.51 -15.61
CA ALA A 95 0.23 1.22 -14.98
C ALA A 95 1.39 1.27 -15.99
N ASN A 96 1.19 0.69 -17.18
CA ASN A 96 2.19 0.74 -18.27
C ASN A 96 2.45 2.17 -18.73
N ILE A 97 1.41 2.99 -18.89
CA ILE A 97 1.53 4.41 -19.27
C ILE A 97 2.32 5.19 -18.21
N LEU A 98 2.01 4.96 -16.94
CA LEU A 98 2.66 5.64 -15.83
C LEU A 98 4.10 5.14 -15.57
N GLY A 99 4.48 4.01 -16.17
CA GLY A 99 5.84 3.47 -16.13
C GLY A 99 6.17 2.76 -14.83
N THR A 100 5.16 2.18 -14.17
CA THR A 100 5.35 1.28 -13.02
C THR A 100 5.08 -0.17 -13.42
N GLU A 101 5.78 -1.09 -12.79
CA GLU A 101 5.58 -2.53 -12.95
C GLU A 101 4.72 -3.14 -11.84
N ARG A 102 4.04 -2.33 -11.02
CA ARG A 102 3.33 -2.77 -9.81
C ARG A 102 1.92 -2.23 -9.75
N ILE A 103 0.98 -3.10 -9.41
CA ILE A 103 -0.39 -2.73 -9.02
C ILE A 103 -0.65 -3.35 -7.66
N ARG A 104 -0.98 -2.52 -6.65
CA ARG A 104 -1.50 -3.00 -5.37
C ARG A 104 -2.83 -3.70 -5.58
N MET A 105 -3.07 -4.81 -4.87
CA MET A 105 -4.34 -5.54 -4.88
C MET A 105 -4.65 -6.17 -3.54
N PHE A 106 -5.88 -6.62 -3.40
CA PHE A 106 -6.44 -7.28 -2.21
C PHE A 106 -7.06 -8.62 -2.57
N SER A 107 -7.58 -9.35 -1.57
CA SER A 107 -8.11 -10.71 -1.73
C SER A 107 -9.58 -10.85 -1.32
N PHE A 108 -10.38 -9.86 -1.69
CA PHE A 108 -11.84 -9.77 -1.58
C PHE A 108 -12.38 -9.67 -0.16
N PHE A 109 -13.42 -8.85 0.00
CA PHE A 109 -14.13 -8.69 1.26
C PHE A 109 -15.07 -9.86 1.53
N PHE A 110 -15.26 -10.12 2.82
CA PHE A 110 -16.21 -11.11 3.33
C PHE A 110 -17.23 -10.44 4.23
N THR A 111 -18.50 -10.58 3.92
CA THR A 111 -19.58 -10.15 4.80
C THR A 111 -19.52 -10.93 6.11
N LYS A 112 -19.78 -10.26 7.21
CA LYS A 112 -19.76 -10.87 8.55
C LYS A 112 -20.59 -12.16 8.60
N GLY A 113 -19.93 -13.24 8.97
CA GLY A 113 -20.54 -14.58 9.08
C GLY A 113 -20.35 -15.48 7.86
N GLN A 114 -19.75 -14.98 6.77
CA GLN A 114 -19.29 -15.85 5.68
C GLN A 114 -18.05 -16.64 6.11
N SER A 115 -17.92 -17.86 5.60
CA SER A 115 -16.77 -18.72 5.85
C SER A 115 -15.68 -18.45 4.82
N LEU A 116 -14.48 -18.10 5.28
CA LEU A 116 -13.30 -17.91 4.41
C LEU A 116 -12.97 -19.20 3.65
N GLU A 117 -13.14 -20.35 4.30
CA GLU A 117 -12.89 -21.67 3.69
C GLU A 117 -13.87 -21.98 2.57
N GLU A 118 -15.13 -21.58 2.71
CA GLU A 118 -16.18 -21.81 1.70
C GLU A 118 -15.87 -21.10 0.38
N TYR A 119 -15.34 -19.87 0.46
CA TYR A 119 -15.04 -19.05 -0.72
C TYR A 119 -13.57 -19.10 -1.13
N ARG A 120 -12.74 -19.89 -0.48
CA ARG A 120 -11.31 -19.98 -0.76
C ARG A 120 -11.01 -20.21 -2.25
N ASP A 121 -11.64 -21.19 -2.84
CA ASP A 121 -11.38 -21.55 -4.23
C ASP A 121 -11.81 -20.43 -5.20
N GLU A 122 -12.90 -19.71 -4.91
CA GLU A 122 -13.33 -18.54 -5.68
C GLU A 122 -12.33 -17.39 -5.56
N VAL A 123 -11.81 -17.09 -4.35
CA VAL A 123 -10.74 -16.09 -4.14
C VAL A 123 -9.54 -16.44 -5.02
N PHE A 124 -9.09 -17.68 -4.98
CA PHE A 124 -7.91 -18.13 -5.71
C PHE A 124 -8.13 -18.11 -7.23
N GLU A 125 -9.32 -18.47 -7.71
CA GLU A 125 -9.65 -18.37 -9.14
C GLU A 125 -9.61 -16.90 -9.63
N ARG A 126 -10.19 -15.97 -8.88
CA ARG A 126 -10.19 -14.54 -9.21
C ARG A 126 -8.77 -13.96 -9.18
N LEU A 127 -7.99 -14.27 -8.15
CA LEU A 127 -6.59 -13.85 -8.05
C LEU A 127 -5.75 -14.40 -9.20
N ASP A 128 -5.92 -15.68 -9.58
CA ASP A 128 -5.18 -16.25 -10.72
C ASP A 128 -5.49 -15.52 -12.03
N LYS A 129 -6.75 -15.21 -12.29
CA LYS A 129 -7.15 -14.43 -13.48
C LYS A 129 -6.46 -13.06 -13.54
N MET A 130 -6.47 -12.33 -12.41
CA MET A 130 -5.85 -11.01 -12.33
C MET A 130 -4.33 -11.09 -12.45
N CYS A 131 -3.67 -11.94 -11.67
CA CYS A 131 -2.22 -12.09 -11.69
C CYS A 131 -1.69 -12.61 -13.03
N THR A 132 -2.39 -13.56 -13.65
CA THR A 132 -2.00 -14.07 -14.96
C THR A 132 -2.10 -12.99 -16.03
N TYR A 133 -3.22 -12.24 -16.07
CA TYR A 133 -3.40 -11.17 -17.05
C TYR A 133 -2.37 -10.05 -16.88
N SER A 134 -2.17 -9.58 -15.65
CA SER A 134 -1.23 -8.49 -15.38
C SER A 134 0.21 -8.88 -15.74
N LEU A 135 0.64 -10.08 -15.36
CA LEU A 135 1.99 -10.56 -15.63
C LEU A 135 2.26 -10.73 -17.14
N GLN A 136 1.25 -11.17 -17.92
CA GLN A 136 1.34 -11.22 -19.38
C GLN A 136 1.57 -9.84 -20.01
N ASN A 137 1.21 -8.77 -19.31
CA ASN A 137 1.41 -7.39 -19.72
C ASN A 137 2.59 -6.71 -18.99
N GLY A 138 3.47 -7.48 -18.35
CA GLY A 138 4.67 -6.98 -17.68
C GLY A 138 4.43 -6.32 -16.32
N ILE A 139 3.24 -6.49 -15.72
CA ILE A 139 2.85 -5.88 -14.45
C ILE A 139 2.73 -6.94 -13.37
N TRP A 140 3.30 -6.68 -12.21
CA TRP A 140 3.14 -7.50 -11.01
C TRP A 140 1.93 -7.07 -10.20
N CYS A 141 1.08 -8.02 -9.85
CA CYS A 141 0.15 -7.83 -8.75
C CYS A 141 0.91 -7.89 -7.42
N CYS A 142 0.74 -6.87 -6.58
CA CYS A 142 1.31 -6.81 -5.24
C CYS A 142 0.16 -6.87 -4.23
N HIS A 143 0.01 -8.01 -3.54
CA HIS A 143 -1.05 -8.23 -2.56
C HIS A 143 -0.68 -7.55 -1.24
N GLU A 144 -1.57 -6.69 -0.76
CA GLU A 144 -1.49 -6.08 0.57
C GLU A 144 -2.32 -6.88 1.58
N ASN A 145 -1.73 -7.17 2.74
CA ASN A 145 -2.49 -7.67 3.87
C ASN A 145 -3.43 -6.58 4.40
N GLU A 146 -4.72 -6.94 4.58
CA GLU A 146 -5.75 -5.99 5.01
C GLU A 146 -6.81 -6.72 5.84
N LYS A 147 -7.51 -6.01 6.72
CA LYS A 147 -8.63 -6.58 7.48
C LYS A 147 -9.82 -6.92 6.58
N ASP A 148 -10.63 -7.86 7.03
CA ASP A 148 -11.89 -8.27 6.41
C ASP A 148 -11.77 -8.87 4.99
N ILE A 149 -10.54 -9.18 4.53
CA ILE A 149 -10.27 -9.91 3.29
C ILE A 149 -9.67 -11.30 3.57
N TYR A 150 -9.53 -12.15 2.55
CA TYR A 150 -8.92 -13.48 2.75
C TYR A 150 -7.51 -13.39 3.35
N GLY A 151 -6.67 -12.52 2.80
CA GLY A 151 -5.27 -12.31 3.23
C GLY A 151 -5.12 -11.31 4.38
N ASP A 152 -5.83 -11.50 5.47
CA ASP A 152 -5.82 -10.63 6.67
C ASP A 152 -4.74 -10.99 7.70
N ILE A 153 -4.33 -12.27 7.75
CA ILE A 153 -3.27 -12.75 8.64
C ILE A 153 -2.13 -13.42 7.86
N ALA A 154 -0.96 -13.51 8.48
CA ALA A 154 0.26 -13.99 7.83
C ALA A 154 0.14 -15.40 7.22
N THR A 155 -0.59 -16.31 7.85
CA THR A 155 -0.76 -17.67 7.33
C THR A 155 -1.56 -17.70 6.04
N ARG A 156 -2.61 -16.87 5.90
CA ARG A 156 -3.40 -16.76 4.68
C ARG A 156 -2.67 -15.99 3.58
N CYS A 157 -1.93 -14.95 3.93
CA CYS A 157 -1.01 -14.29 3.00
C CYS A 157 0.02 -15.27 2.44
N LEU A 158 0.63 -16.10 3.30
CA LEU A 158 1.59 -17.12 2.88
C LEU A 158 0.96 -18.14 1.93
N GLU A 159 -0.28 -18.55 2.18
CA GLU A 159 -1.01 -19.46 1.29
C GLU A 159 -1.20 -18.85 -0.10
N ILE A 160 -1.62 -17.58 -0.19
CA ILE A 160 -1.70 -16.84 -1.44
C ILE A 160 -0.34 -16.83 -2.14
N TYR A 161 0.72 -16.42 -1.45
CA TYR A 161 2.05 -16.26 -2.06
C TYR A 161 2.63 -17.58 -2.54
N LYS A 162 2.46 -18.67 -1.79
CA LYS A 162 2.90 -20.00 -2.21
C LYS A 162 2.11 -20.53 -3.40
N THR A 163 0.80 -20.31 -3.43
CA THR A 163 -0.05 -20.77 -4.55
C THR A 163 0.28 -20.03 -5.84
N PHE A 164 0.59 -18.74 -5.76
CA PHE A 164 0.90 -17.90 -6.91
C PHE A 164 2.40 -17.57 -7.00
N GLU A 165 3.27 -18.45 -6.51
CA GLU A 165 4.71 -18.23 -6.58
C GLU A 165 5.18 -17.90 -8.00
N GLY A 166 5.93 -16.79 -8.13
CA GLY A 166 6.35 -16.26 -9.43
C GLY A 166 5.28 -15.48 -10.20
N LYS A 167 4.07 -15.30 -9.64
CA LYS A 167 3.00 -14.49 -10.25
C LYS A 167 2.53 -13.30 -9.39
N ILE A 168 2.80 -13.34 -8.10
CA ILE A 168 2.37 -12.32 -7.12
C ILE A 168 3.53 -11.94 -6.23
N LYS A 169 3.49 -10.72 -5.71
CA LYS A 169 4.42 -10.20 -4.70
C LYS A 169 3.64 -9.70 -3.49
N GLY A 170 4.31 -9.57 -2.35
CA GLY A 170 3.71 -9.10 -1.12
C GLY A 170 4.01 -7.63 -0.84
N ILE A 171 3.01 -6.90 -0.36
CA ILE A 171 3.16 -5.64 0.35
C ILE A 171 3.02 -5.98 1.83
N PHE A 172 3.91 -5.48 2.66
CA PHE A 172 3.83 -5.70 4.10
C PHE A 172 3.39 -4.41 4.78
N ASP A 173 2.16 -4.43 5.33
CA ASP A 173 1.62 -3.35 6.16
C ASP A 173 1.54 -3.81 7.62
N PRO A 174 2.40 -3.29 8.51
CA PRO A 174 2.40 -3.69 9.92
C PRO A 174 1.11 -3.31 10.65
N SER A 175 0.54 -2.14 10.35
CA SER A 175 -0.67 -1.67 11.03
C SER A 175 -1.89 -2.54 10.71
N ASN A 176 -2.05 -2.95 9.44
CA ASN A 176 -3.14 -3.83 9.05
C ASN A 176 -3.04 -5.20 9.75
N PHE A 177 -1.84 -5.74 9.93
CA PHE A 177 -1.64 -6.96 10.72
C PHE A 177 -2.01 -6.77 12.18
N ILE A 178 -1.59 -5.66 12.81
CA ILE A 178 -1.97 -5.34 14.21
C ILE A 178 -3.48 -5.27 14.37
N GLN A 179 -4.19 -4.63 13.43
CA GLN A 179 -5.65 -4.53 13.46
C GLN A 179 -6.34 -5.90 13.35
N CYS A 180 -5.66 -6.89 12.78
CA CYS A 180 -6.10 -8.29 12.72
C CYS A 180 -5.60 -9.13 13.93
N GLY A 181 -4.94 -8.51 14.91
CA GLY A 181 -4.38 -9.20 16.08
C GLY A 181 -3.14 -10.05 15.77
N GLN A 182 -2.48 -9.80 14.63
CA GLN A 182 -1.31 -10.55 14.17
C GLN A 182 -0.01 -9.91 14.71
N GLU A 183 0.81 -10.70 15.40
CA GLU A 183 2.17 -10.32 15.82
C GLU A 183 3.08 -10.06 14.62
N ILE A 184 3.80 -8.94 14.63
CA ILE A 184 4.50 -8.42 13.46
C ILE A 184 5.76 -9.20 13.12
N LEU A 185 6.64 -9.44 14.10
CA LEU A 185 7.90 -10.11 13.83
C LEU A 185 7.72 -11.57 13.38
N PRO A 186 6.80 -12.37 13.96
CA PRO A 186 6.45 -13.68 13.42
C PRO A 186 5.86 -13.62 12.02
N ALA A 187 5.01 -12.60 11.70
CA ALA A 187 4.47 -12.41 10.36
C ALA A 187 5.58 -12.09 9.36
N TYR A 188 6.51 -11.19 9.71
CA TYR A 188 7.65 -10.87 8.88
C TYR A 188 8.51 -12.12 8.58
N GLU A 189 8.90 -12.89 9.60
CA GLU A 189 9.69 -14.12 9.40
C GLU A 189 8.99 -15.12 8.46
N MET A 190 7.66 -15.19 8.52
CA MET A 190 6.88 -16.07 7.66
C MET A 190 6.83 -15.60 6.21
N LEU A 191 6.79 -14.30 5.98
CA LEU A 191 6.47 -13.69 4.68
C LEU A 191 7.67 -13.04 3.99
N LYS A 192 8.80 -12.85 4.66
CA LYS A 192 9.94 -12.05 4.20
C LYS A 192 10.42 -12.38 2.79
N ASP A 193 10.34 -13.64 2.35
CA ASP A 193 10.80 -14.04 1.03
C ASP A 193 9.90 -13.52 -0.11
N TYR A 194 8.66 -13.20 0.19
CA TYR A 194 7.66 -12.72 -0.75
C TYR A 194 7.46 -11.20 -0.75
N ILE A 195 7.99 -10.50 0.28
CA ILE A 195 7.84 -9.04 0.41
C ILE A 195 8.62 -8.34 -0.70
N ASP A 196 7.92 -7.52 -1.49
CA ASP A 196 8.49 -6.64 -2.52
C ASP A 196 8.72 -5.24 -1.97
N TYR A 197 7.77 -4.70 -1.19
CA TYR A 197 7.87 -3.39 -0.56
C TYR A 197 6.97 -3.26 0.67
N PHE A 198 7.09 -2.13 1.36
CA PHE A 198 6.34 -1.84 2.59
C PHE A 198 5.37 -0.68 2.40
N HIS A 199 4.18 -0.81 2.98
CA HIS A 199 3.41 0.33 3.41
C HIS A 199 3.81 0.69 4.84
N VAL A 200 4.31 1.92 5.01
CA VAL A 200 4.77 2.38 6.31
C VAL A 200 3.61 3.05 7.02
N LYS A 201 2.89 2.24 7.76
CA LYS A 201 1.79 2.60 8.64
C LYS A 201 2.01 1.93 9.99
N ASP A 202 1.72 2.63 11.08
CA ASP A 202 1.94 2.12 12.43
C ASP A 202 0.71 2.36 13.31
N CYS A 203 0.45 1.45 14.22
CA CYS A 203 -0.64 1.58 15.19
C CYS A 203 -0.32 0.80 16.47
N LEU A 204 -1.16 1.03 17.50
CA LEU A 204 -1.10 0.27 18.74
C LEU A 204 -1.99 -0.97 18.66
N PHE A 205 -1.58 -2.07 19.30
CA PHE A 205 -2.46 -3.22 19.54
C PHE A 205 -3.69 -2.82 20.35
N GLU A 206 -3.51 -1.90 21.28
CA GLU A 206 -4.63 -1.38 22.08
C GLU A 206 -5.54 -0.50 21.22
N GLY A 207 -6.65 -1.06 20.77
CA GLY A 207 -7.69 -0.38 20.02
C GLY A 207 -7.34 -0.05 18.56
N GLY A 208 -6.24 -0.56 18.02
CA GLY A 208 -5.84 -0.33 16.62
C GLY A 208 -5.52 1.14 16.28
N LYS A 209 -5.21 1.95 17.30
CA LYS A 209 -5.02 3.40 17.16
C LYS A 209 -3.79 3.73 16.34
N VAL A 210 -3.99 4.41 15.22
CA VAL A 210 -2.91 4.80 14.31
C VAL A 210 -1.94 5.77 14.99
N ARG A 211 -0.66 5.60 14.69
CA ARG A 211 0.46 6.40 15.23
C ARG A 211 1.44 6.77 14.12
N PRO A 212 2.18 7.87 14.28
CA PRO A 212 3.34 8.11 13.43
C PRO A 212 4.30 6.91 13.50
N ALA A 213 4.96 6.59 12.38
CA ALA A 213 5.86 5.45 12.28
C ALA A 213 6.89 5.39 13.41
N GLY A 214 7.04 4.22 14.04
CA GLY A 214 7.94 3.98 15.17
C GLY A 214 7.43 4.45 16.52
N LEU A 215 6.17 4.91 16.61
CA LEU A 215 5.49 5.27 17.86
C LEU A 215 4.32 4.31 18.18
N GLY A 216 4.11 3.29 17.35
CA GLY A 216 3.18 2.19 17.56
C GLY A 216 3.91 0.88 17.87
N ASP A 217 3.18 -0.21 17.71
CA ASP A 217 3.64 -1.58 17.96
C ASP A 217 4.08 -2.30 16.68
N GLY A 218 4.20 -1.57 15.54
CA GLY A 218 4.52 -2.11 14.22
C GLY A 218 5.99 -2.50 14.01
N HIS A 219 6.86 -2.32 15.00
CA HIS A 219 8.29 -2.67 14.93
C HIS A 219 9.03 -2.07 13.72
N ILE A 220 8.61 -0.90 13.22
CA ILE A 220 9.08 -0.32 11.95
C ILE A 220 10.61 -0.30 11.84
N VAL A 221 11.32 0.17 12.87
CA VAL A 221 12.79 0.26 12.84
C VAL A 221 13.41 -1.12 12.66
N GLU A 222 12.99 -2.10 13.45
CA GLU A 222 13.53 -3.47 13.41
C GLU A 222 13.21 -4.16 12.08
N LEU A 223 12.00 -3.98 11.54
CA LEU A 223 11.61 -4.51 10.22
C LEU A 223 12.53 -3.99 9.12
N LEU A 224 12.75 -2.68 9.07
CA LEU A 224 13.60 -2.04 8.06
C LEU A 224 15.05 -2.49 8.18
N GLU A 225 15.58 -2.61 9.41
CA GLU A 225 16.93 -3.14 9.65
C GLU A 225 17.09 -4.58 9.17
N ARG A 226 16.13 -5.45 9.48
CA ARG A 226 16.15 -6.86 9.08
C ARG A 226 16.05 -6.98 7.56
N PHE A 227 15.09 -6.32 6.96
CA PHE A 227 14.87 -6.36 5.51
C PHE A 227 16.09 -5.87 4.74
N HIS A 228 16.70 -4.75 5.19
CA HIS A 228 17.95 -4.25 4.60
C HIS A 228 19.08 -5.28 4.60
N LYS A 229 19.23 -6.03 5.71
CA LYS A 229 20.30 -7.01 5.87
C LYS A 229 20.03 -8.33 5.11
N GLU A 230 18.75 -8.68 4.95
CA GLU A 230 18.33 -9.99 4.43
C GLU A 230 17.97 -9.95 2.94
N LYS A 231 17.71 -8.78 2.38
CA LYS A 231 17.37 -8.58 0.97
C LYS A 231 18.47 -7.82 0.24
N ASP A 232 18.49 -7.96 -1.07
CA ASP A 232 19.28 -7.13 -1.98
C ASP A 232 18.35 -6.37 -2.95
N GLY A 233 18.96 -5.50 -3.78
CA GLY A 233 18.21 -4.71 -4.76
C GLY A 233 17.60 -3.43 -4.19
N THR A 234 16.61 -2.91 -4.91
CA THR A 234 15.93 -1.65 -4.58
C THR A 234 14.45 -1.90 -4.34
N HIS A 235 13.98 -1.40 -3.21
CA HIS A 235 12.61 -1.58 -2.73
C HIS A 235 11.97 -0.23 -2.43
N PHE A 236 10.63 -0.17 -2.33
CA PHE A 236 9.92 1.03 -1.95
C PHE A 236 9.52 0.99 -0.47
N LEU A 237 9.54 2.18 0.13
CA LEU A 237 8.87 2.46 1.38
C LEU A 237 7.77 3.47 1.06
N THR A 238 6.54 3.00 0.96
CA THR A 238 5.38 3.86 0.71
C THR A 238 4.77 4.31 2.02
N LEU A 239 4.86 5.58 2.32
CA LEU A 239 4.25 6.19 3.50
C LEU A 239 2.72 6.20 3.36
N GLU A 240 2.02 5.59 4.30
CA GLU A 240 0.56 5.55 4.41
C GLU A 240 0.12 5.98 5.81
N PRO A 241 0.09 7.29 6.10
CA PRO A 241 0.00 7.79 7.47
C PRO A 241 -1.30 7.47 8.21
N HIS A 242 -2.44 7.68 7.56
CA HIS A 242 -3.79 7.65 8.16
C HIS A 242 -3.91 8.47 9.47
N LEU A 243 -3.08 9.50 9.64
CA LEU A 243 -3.06 10.34 10.85
C LEU A 243 -4.17 11.39 10.89
N LYS A 244 -4.86 11.62 9.79
CA LYS A 244 -6.01 12.52 9.66
C LYS A 244 -6.96 12.02 8.59
N VAL A 245 -8.25 12.24 8.79
CA VAL A 245 -9.28 11.94 7.78
C VAL A 245 -9.01 12.76 6.52
N PHE A 246 -8.97 12.12 5.37
CA PHE A 246 -8.81 12.73 4.05
C PHE A 246 -9.96 12.33 3.12
N ASP A 247 -10.11 13.06 2.02
CA ASP A 247 -11.11 12.73 1.02
C ASP A 247 -10.78 11.35 0.42
N GLY A 248 -11.74 10.46 0.35
CA GLY A 248 -11.53 9.09 -0.11
C GLY A 248 -11.23 8.05 0.98
N LEU A 249 -10.84 8.44 2.21
CA LEU A 249 -10.65 7.46 3.30
C LEU A 249 -11.92 6.66 3.56
N LYS A 250 -13.09 7.30 3.53
CA LYS A 250 -14.39 6.66 3.74
C LYS A 250 -14.74 5.64 2.65
N ASP A 251 -14.21 5.83 1.43
CA ASP A 251 -14.43 4.93 0.30
C ASP A 251 -13.51 3.69 0.37
N LEU A 252 -12.45 3.76 1.19
CA LEU A 252 -11.47 2.69 1.38
C LEU A 252 -11.80 1.79 2.57
N GLU A 253 -12.56 2.29 3.52
CA GLU A 253 -12.85 1.63 4.78
C GLU A 253 -14.36 1.41 4.95
N GLY A 254 -14.77 0.21 5.38
CA GLY A 254 -16.14 -0.09 5.77
C GLY A 254 -16.56 0.62 7.08
N GLU A 255 -17.79 0.38 7.55
CA GLU A 255 -18.26 0.90 8.84
C GLU A 255 -17.32 0.49 9.99
N GLY A 256 -16.82 1.46 10.75
CA GLY A 256 -15.87 1.24 11.86
C GLY A 256 -14.40 1.32 11.48
N GLY A 257 -14.09 1.87 10.31
CA GLY A 257 -12.71 2.07 9.86
C GLY A 257 -11.91 3.11 10.66
N THR A 258 -10.68 3.36 10.21
CA THR A 258 -9.68 4.22 10.87
C THR A 258 -10.20 5.64 11.17
N ALA A 259 -11.15 6.15 10.37
CA ALA A 259 -11.78 7.45 10.58
C ALA A 259 -12.43 7.60 11.98
N ASP A 260 -12.97 6.54 12.54
CA ASP A 260 -13.52 6.54 13.91
C ASP A 260 -12.44 6.35 14.99
N GLN A 261 -11.31 5.75 14.64
CA GLN A 261 -10.18 5.49 15.53
C GLN A 261 -9.25 6.71 15.65
N LEU A 262 -9.30 7.66 14.69
CA LEU A 262 -8.49 8.89 14.68
C LEU A 262 -8.93 9.94 15.74
N LYS A 263 -9.95 9.66 16.55
CA LYS A 263 -10.44 10.57 17.62
C LYS A 263 -9.49 10.72 18.81
N ASP A 264 -8.21 10.39 18.63
CA ASP A 264 -7.23 10.33 19.72
C ASP A 264 -6.18 11.46 19.73
N ASP A 265 -5.22 11.35 20.65
CA ASP A 265 -4.23 12.33 21.12
C ASP A 265 -3.40 13.03 20.05
N TYR A 266 -3.31 12.49 18.84
CA TYR A 266 -2.62 13.10 17.71
C TYR A 266 -3.59 13.92 16.84
N THR A 267 -3.74 15.20 17.16
CA THR A 267 -4.55 16.13 16.35
C THR A 267 -3.65 17.03 15.50
N TYR A 268 -3.89 17.03 14.20
CA TYR A 268 -3.16 17.88 13.25
C TYR A 268 -4.10 18.94 12.66
N PRO A 269 -3.64 20.19 12.48
CA PRO A 269 -4.50 21.27 11.98
C PRO A 269 -4.96 21.03 10.54
N THR A 270 -4.10 20.45 9.70
CA THR A 270 -4.38 20.18 8.28
C THR A 270 -3.90 18.78 7.88
N ASN A 271 -4.38 18.27 6.76
CA ASN A 271 -3.91 17.03 6.15
C ASN A 271 -2.42 17.09 5.82
N ARG A 272 -1.95 18.23 5.28
CA ARG A 272 -0.54 18.46 5.02
C ARG A 272 0.30 18.39 6.31
N ALA A 273 -0.13 18.97 7.41
CA ALA A 273 0.60 18.90 8.68
C ALA A 273 0.64 17.46 9.25
N ALA A 274 -0.40 16.68 9.03
CA ALA A 274 -0.41 15.25 9.39
C ALA A 274 0.59 14.45 8.54
N PHE A 275 0.59 14.70 7.24
CA PHE A 275 1.53 14.09 6.30
C PHE A 275 2.99 14.46 6.61
N ASP A 276 3.26 15.74 6.84
CA ASP A 276 4.60 16.22 7.20
C ASP A 276 5.10 15.54 8.49
N ALA A 277 4.26 15.43 9.52
CA ALA A 277 4.60 14.73 10.76
C ALA A 277 4.87 13.23 10.55
N ALA A 278 4.13 12.58 9.66
CA ALA A 278 4.36 11.19 9.33
C ALA A 278 5.68 10.97 8.57
N ALA A 279 5.98 11.87 7.64
CA ALA A 279 7.24 11.84 6.89
C ALA A 279 8.46 12.08 7.80
N ASP A 280 8.35 13.02 8.73
CA ASP A 280 9.38 13.27 9.75
C ASP A 280 9.57 12.03 10.65
N ALA A 281 8.50 11.34 11.02
CA ALA A 281 8.57 10.12 11.82
C ALA A 281 9.26 8.97 11.06
N LEU A 282 8.98 8.82 9.76
CA LEU A 282 9.70 7.86 8.91
C LEU A 282 11.20 8.19 8.85
N ASP A 283 11.57 9.47 8.73
CA ASP A 283 12.97 9.90 8.74
C ASP A 283 13.67 9.56 10.07
N VAL A 284 12.97 9.67 11.19
CA VAL A 284 13.49 9.23 12.50
C VAL A 284 13.70 7.70 12.52
N CYS A 285 12.77 6.93 11.95
CA CYS A 285 12.91 5.47 11.85
C CYS A 285 14.13 5.08 10.99
N LEU A 286 14.30 5.70 9.83
CA LEU A 286 15.44 5.46 8.94
C LEU A 286 16.78 5.83 9.62
N THR A 287 16.80 6.91 10.38
CA THR A 287 17.99 7.30 11.15
C THR A 287 18.32 6.30 12.24
N LYS A 288 17.33 5.84 13.01
CA LYS A 288 17.51 4.81 14.05
C LYS A 288 17.97 3.47 13.47
N ALA A 289 17.48 3.11 12.31
CA ALA A 289 17.87 1.90 11.57
C ALA A 289 19.23 2.04 10.84
N ASN A 290 19.88 3.20 10.86
CA ASN A 290 21.11 3.51 10.12
C ASN A 290 20.97 3.34 8.60
N LEU A 291 19.81 3.72 8.03
CA LEU A 291 19.46 3.50 6.62
C LEU A 291 19.52 4.77 5.75
N ASN A 292 19.96 5.91 6.28
CA ASN A 292 19.98 7.17 5.53
C ASN A 292 20.85 7.10 4.27
N GLU A 293 22.00 6.40 4.32
CA GLU A 293 22.89 6.22 3.16
C GLU A 293 22.34 5.21 2.12
N PHE A 294 21.39 4.39 2.52
CA PHE A 294 20.71 3.40 1.69
C PHE A 294 19.34 3.87 1.20
N THR A 295 18.98 5.12 1.49
CA THR A 295 17.72 5.73 1.09
C THR A 295 17.97 6.79 0.02
N VAL A 296 17.40 6.56 -1.18
CA VAL A 296 17.54 7.49 -2.30
C VAL A 296 16.62 8.68 -2.12
N ARG A 297 17.19 9.89 -2.15
CA ARG A 297 16.48 11.16 -2.00
C ARG A 297 16.88 12.12 -3.13
N LYS A 298 15.98 13.00 -3.53
CA LYS A 298 16.23 14.05 -4.53
C LYS A 298 16.07 15.44 -3.96
#